data_a234d177937bdf55887bb968a59ba45d
#
_entry.id   a234d177937bdf55887bb968a59ba45d
#
_cell.length_a   1.000
_cell.length_b   1.000
_cell.length_c   1.000
_cell.angle_alpha   90.00
_cell.angle_beta   90.00
_cell.angle_gamma   90.00
#
_symmetry.space_group_name_H-M   'P 1'
#
loop_
_entity.id
_entity.type
_entity.pdbx_description
1 polymer ?
#
loop_
_entity_poly.entity_id
_entity_poly.type
_entity_poly.pdbx_seq_one_letter_code
_entity_poly.pdbx_strand_id
1 'polypeptide(L)'
;MKRTITFLLVLAAFTSCEEALKDQDKKEGFAKDSLVTKKEESLGLSIEQRTEQLKEKGYQVFHYKEGDTTYLMQQYFMVFLKAGKERNQDSLETAKLQEKHLIHLERMAKEGYTSLTGPFGDDGDLRGIVVYNTPNLKMADSLANLDPMVKAGRLEVEIHPWWTAKGGTLK
;
A
#
# COMPACT_ATOMS: atom_id res chain seq x y z
N MET A 1 17.56 -5.65 82.02
CA MET A 1 18.68 -5.24 81.18
C MET A 1 18.04 -4.58 79.90
N LYS A 2 18.13 -3.24 79.86
CA LYS A 2 17.53 -2.39 78.84
C LYS A 2 18.52 -2.24 77.66
N ARG A 3 18.14 -2.57 76.46
CA ARG A 3 18.90 -2.22 75.25
C ARG A 3 18.04 -1.31 74.33
N THR A 4 18.43 -0.08 74.35
CA THR A 4 17.98 1.03 73.49
C THR A 4 18.49 0.76 72.05
N ILE A 5 17.59 0.69 71.08
CA ILE A 5 17.93 0.66 69.64
C ILE A 5 17.68 2.05 69.08
N THR A 6 18.76 2.69 68.68
CA THR A 6 18.78 4.01 68.04
C THR A 6 18.30 3.90 66.58
N PHE A 7 17.27 4.65 66.25
CA PHE A 7 16.71 4.73 64.88
C PHE A 7 17.54 5.74 64.09
N LEU A 8 18.27 5.26 63.10
CA LEU A 8 19.02 6.09 62.18
C LEU A 8 18.12 6.46 60.98
N LEU A 9 17.74 7.72 60.88
CA LEU A 9 16.95 8.29 59.78
C LEU A 9 17.89 8.50 58.58
N VAL A 10 17.76 7.69 57.53
CA VAL A 10 18.44 7.92 56.26
C VAL A 10 17.51 8.72 55.36
N LEU A 11 17.84 9.97 55.16
CA LEU A 11 17.20 10.88 54.21
C LEU A 11 17.76 10.57 52.81
N ALA A 12 17.04 9.80 52.01
CA ALA A 12 17.39 9.58 50.58
C ALA A 12 16.79 10.71 49.75
N ALA A 13 17.67 11.55 49.22
CA ALA A 13 17.32 12.56 48.23
C ALA A 13 16.85 11.92 46.91
N PHE A 14 15.63 12.21 46.54
CA PHE A 14 15.14 11.94 45.19
C PHE A 14 15.74 12.96 44.23
N THR A 15 16.79 12.60 43.52
CA THR A 15 17.19 13.30 42.31
C THR A 15 16.34 12.83 41.16
N SER A 16 15.55 13.73 40.65
CA SER A 16 14.76 13.65 39.42
C SER A 16 15.59 13.11 38.27
N CYS A 17 15.15 12.01 37.69
CA CYS A 17 15.63 11.53 36.38
C CYS A 17 14.68 12.07 35.31
N GLU A 18 14.96 13.29 34.84
CA GLU A 18 14.26 13.97 33.76
C GLU A 18 15.18 13.96 32.51
N GLU A 19 15.43 12.77 31.96
CA GLU A 19 16.12 12.60 30.66
C GLU A 19 15.77 11.26 30.02
N ALA A 20 14.54 11.12 29.50
CA ALA A 20 14.21 10.02 28.57
C ALA A 20 12.95 10.31 27.73
N LEU A 21 12.81 11.51 27.16
CA LEU A 21 11.76 11.83 26.19
C LEU A 21 12.27 12.79 25.12
N LYS A 22 13.35 12.44 24.44
CA LYS A 22 13.84 13.21 23.27
C LYS A 22 14.38 12.36 22.12
N ASP A 23 13.83 11.18 21.85
CA ASP A 23 14.33 10.40 20.71
C ASP A 23 13.24 9.63 19.94
N GLN A 24 11.99 10.15 19.89
CA GLN A 24 10.95 9.58 19.04
C GLN A 24 10.47 10.48 17.88
N ASP A 25 11.00 11.70 17.75
CA ASP A 25 10.55 12.65 16.72
C ASP A 25 11.35 12.62 15.40
N LYS A 26 12.16 11.58 15.16
CA LYS A 26 13.03 11.52 13.97
C LYS A 26 12.69 10.44 12.93
N LYS A 27 11.55 9.72 13.06
CA LYS A 27 11.15 8.68 12.11
C LYS A 27 9.92 9.00 11.24
N GLU A 28 9.24 10.11 11.44
CA GLU A 28 8.08 10.49 10.62
C GLU A 28 8.38 11.44 9.45
N GLY A 29 9.62 11.90 9.28
CA GLY A 29 10.00 12.88 8.26
C GLY A 29 10.22 12.33 6.85
N PHE A 30 10.42 11.02 6.66
CA PHE A 30 10.89 10.48 5.36
C PHE A 30 9.79 10.03 4.40
N ALA A 31 8.56 9.82 4.87
CA ALA A 31 7.47 9.34 4.02
C ALA A 31 6.59 10.47 3.44
N LYS A 32 6.67 11.67 4.00
CA LYS A 32 5.86 12.83 3.55
C LYS A 32 6.44 13.55 2.34
N ASP A 33 7.74 13.55 2.18
CA ASP A 33 8.43 14.35 1.15
C ASP A 33 8.36 13.73 -0.26
N SER A 34 8.34 12.40 -0.37
CA SER A 34 8.27 11.73 -1.68
C SER A 34 6.88 11.71 -2.31
N LEU A 35 5.80 11.82 -1.51
CA LEU A 35 4.43 11.92 -1.99
C LEU A 35 4.05 13.36 -2.36
N VAL A 36 4.63 14.34 -1.68
CA VAL A 36 4.42 15.77 -1.95
C VAL A 36 5.12 16.17 -3.24
N THR A 37 6.36 15.75 -3.48
CA THR A 37 7.11 16.04 -4.71
C THR A 37 6.49 15.46 -5.98
N LYS A 38 5.93 14.21 -5.92
CA LYS A 38 5.18 13.65 -7.06
C LYS A 38 3.86 14.35 -7.34
N LYS A 39 3.25 14.98 -6.34
CA LYS A 39 2.01 15.74 -6.49
C LYS A 39 2.28 17.14 -7.06
N GLU A 40 3.41 17.76 -6.73
CA GLU A 40 3.79 19.08 -7.23
C GLU A 40 4.25 19.07 -8.69
N GLU A 41 4.94 18.03 -9.17
CA GLU A 41 5.27 17.88 -10.60
C GLU A 41 4.04 17.73 -11.51
N SER A 42 2.90 17.31 -10.98
CA SER A 42 1.65 17.24 -11.76
C SER A 42 0.84 18.55 -11.76
N LEU A 43 1.19 19.52 -10.93
CA LEU A 43 0.42 20.78 -10.74
C LEU A 43 0.68 21.84 -11.81
N GLY A 44 1.69 21.66 -12.68
CA GLY A 44 2.03 22.61 -13.74
C GLY A 44 1.54 22.24 -15.14
N LEU A 45 1.08 21.01 -15.37
CA LEU A 45 0.69 20.53 -16.71
C LEU A 45 -0.83 20.58 -16.90
N SER A 46 -1.26 21.03 -18.10
CA SER A 46 -2.68 20.92 -18.48
C SER A 46 -3.10 19.45 -18.60
N ILE A 47 -4.42 19.18 -18.57
CA ILE A 47 -4.96 17.83 -18.75
C ILE A 47 -4.58 17.26 -20.11
N GLU A 48 -4.55 18.08 -21.15
CA GLU A 48 -4.12 17.71 -22.49
C GLU A 48 -2.65 17.24 -22.49
N GLN A 49 -1.75 18.03 -21.89
CA GLN A 49 -0.34 17.70 -21.78
C GLN A 49 -0.12 16.39 -20.99
N ARG A 50 -0.85 16.21 -19.88
CA ARG A 50 -0.81 14.97 -19.09
C ARG A 50 -1.33 13.77 -19.88
N THR A 51 -2.38 13.96 -20.69
CA THR A 51 -2.93 12.92 -21.56
C THR A 51 -1.88 12.45 -22.56
N GLU A 52 -1.21 13.40 -23.25
CA GLU A 52 -0.19 13.03 -24.24
C GLU A 52 1.02 12.35 -23.59
N GLN A 53 1.51 12.84 -22.47
CA GLN A 53 2.60 12.17 -21.73
C GLN A 53 2.26 10.73 -21.32
N LEU A 54 1.01 10.45 -20.93
CA LEU A 54 0.59 9.12 -20.57
C LEU A 54 0.46 8.22 -21.80
N LYS A 55 -0.02 8.73 -22.94
CA LYS A 55 -0.04 8.00 -24.21
C LYS A 55 1.37 7.62 -24.68
N GLU A 56 2.33 8.55 -24.59
CA GLU A 56 3.76 8.28 -24.90
C GLU A 56 4.34 7.16 -24.03
N LYS A 57 3.89 7.02 -22.78
CA LYS A 57 4.25 5.92 -21.87
C LYS A 57 3.46 4.63 -22.12
N GLY A 58 2.60 4.61 -23.15
CA GLY A 58 1.82 3.44 -23.54
C GLY A 58 0.51 3.24 -22.78
N TYR A 59 0.11 4.19 -21.93
CA TYR A 59 -1.16 4.09 -21.22
C TYR A 59 -2.35 4.38 -22.16
N GLN A 60 -3.44 3.66 -21.94
CA GLN A 60 -4.73 3.95 -22.57
C GLN A 60 -5.42 5.03 -21.77
N VAL A 61 -5.51 6.25 -22.36
CA VAL A 61 -6.07 7.43 -21.70
C VAL A 61 -6.83 8.30 -22.69
N PHE A 62 -7.83 9.00 -22.22
CA PHE A 62 -8.50 10.10 -22.91
C PHE A 62 -9.01 11.11 -21.89
N HIS A 63 -9.36 12.29 -22.35
CA HIS A 63 -10.03 13.28 -21.50
C HIS A 63 -11.35 13.70 -22.15
N TYR A 64 -12.30 14.12 -21.32
CA TYR A 64 -13.56 14.71 -21.75
C TYR A 64 -13.99 15.80 -20.77
N LYS A 65 -14.85 16.69 -21.23
CA LYS A 65 -15.39 17.78 -20.44
C LYS A 65 -16.86 17.53 -20.13
N GLU A 66 -17.25 17.72 -18.87
CA GLU A 66 -18.64 17.70 -18.42
C GLU A 66 -18.89 18.94 -17.54
N GLY A 67 -19.77 19.84 -18.00
CA GLY A 67 -19.92 21.16 -17.42
C GLY A 67 -18.60 21.94 -17.44
N ASP A 68 -18.16 22.42 -16.29
CA ASP A 68 -16.88 23.14 -16.15
C ASP A 68 -15.71 22.23 -15.73
N THR A 69 -15.94 20.93 -15.58
CA THR A 69 -14.93 19.99 -15.14
C THR A 69 -14.39 19.17 -16.31
N THR A 70 -13.07 19.07 -16.41
CA THR A 70 -12.41 18.16 -17.36
C THR A 70 -11.89 16.94 -16.62
N TYR A 71 -12.27 15.75 -17.07
CA TYR A 71 -11.88 14.48 -16.50
C TYR A 71 -10.81 13.82 -17.36
N LEU A 72 -9.72 13.39 -16.74
CA LEU A 72 -8.71 12.53 -17.38
C LEU A 72 -9.06 11.07 -17.03
N MET A 73 -9.48 10.31 -18.03
CA MET A 73 -9.80 8.88 -17.91
C MET A 73 -8.58 8.03 -18.23
N GLN A 74 -8.38 6.99 -17.46
CA GLN A 74 -7.31 6.00 -17.67
C GLN A 74 -7.86 4.60 -17.55
N GLN A 75 -7.41 3.69 -18.42
CA GLN A 75 -7.60 2.26 -18.25
C GLN A 75 -6.60 1.75 -17.22
N TYR A 76 -7.13 1.12 -16.19
CA TYR A 76 -6.43 0.32 -15.19
C TYR A 76 -6.75 -1.17 -15.41
N PHE A 77 -6.09 -2.05 -14.68
CA PHE A 77 -6.40 -3.47 -14.68
C PHE A 77 -6.80 -3.88 -13.27
N MET A 78 -8.08 -4.18 -13.10
CA MET A 78 -8.62 -4.67 -11.84
C MET A 78 -8.38 -6.18 -11.75
N VAL A 79 -7.58 -6.58 -10.80
CA VAL A 79 -7.27 -7.98 -10.49
C VAL A 79 -8.12 -8.41 -9.32
N PHE A 80 -8.93 -9.45 -9.52
CA PHE A 80 -9.58 -10.18 -8.46
C PHE A 80 -8.68 -11.34 -8.02
N LEU A 81 -8.31 -11.34 -6.74
CA LEU A 81 -7.61 -12.46 -6.13
C LEU A 81 -8.66 -13.44 -5.62
N LYS A 82 -8.71 -14.61 -6.22
CA LYS A 82 -9.67 -15.68 -5.91
C LYS A 82 -9.02 -16.76 -5.06
N ALA A 83 -9.83 -17.52 -4.35
CA ALA A 83 -9.35 -18.71 -3.66
C ALA A 83 -8.78 -19.72 -4.67
N GLY A 84 -7.50 -20.02 -4.56
CA GLY A 84 -6.84 -21.01 -5.41
C GLY A 84 -7.12 -22.46 -4.98
N LYS A 85 -6.81 -23.41 -5.83
CA LYS A 85 -7.10 -24.84 -5.62
C LYS A 85 -6.11 -25.51 -4.68
N GLU A 86 -4.88 -25.04 -4.61
CA GLU A 86 -3.82 -25.59 -3.79
C GLU A 86 -3.86 -24.98 -2.38
N ARG A 87 -4.61 -25.60 -1.47
CA ARG A 87 -4.81 -25.12 -0.08
C ARG A 87 -4.40 -26.15 0.97
N ASN A 88 -3.47 -27.03 0.63
CA ASN A 88 -2.95 -28.11 1.45
C ASN A 88 -1.73 -27.72 2.32
N GLN A 89 -1.30 -26.45 2.27
CA GLN A 89 -0.21 -25.93 3.10
C GLN A 89 -0.61 -25.95 4.58
N ASP A 90 0.34 -26.32 5.44
CA ASP A 90 0.14 -26.23 6.88
C ASP A 90 0.03 -24.78 7.38
N SER A 91 -0.25 -24.58 8.67
CA SER A 91 -0.44 -23.25 9.25
C SER A 91 0.83 -22.40 9.19
N LEU A 92 2.01 -23.00 9.36
CA LEU A 92 3.30 -22.28 9.34
C LEU A 92 3.65 -21.84 7.92
N GLU A 93 3.48 -22.73 6.95
CA GLU A 93 3.69 -22.42 5.54
C GLU A 93 2.72 -21.35 5.05
N THR A 94 1.44 -21.46 5.43
CA THR A 94 0.41 -20.46 5.14
C THR A 94 0.79 -19.08 5.69
N ALA A 95 1.27 -19.00 6.94
CA ALA A 95 1.70 -17.73 7.53
C ALA A 95 2.89 -17.10 6.78
N LYS A 96 3.88 -17.92 6.38
CA LYS A 96 5.03 -17.46 5.58
C LYS A 96 4.62 -16.99 4.18
N LEU A 97 3.66 -17.65 3.54
CA LEU A 97 3.12 -17.23 2.25
C LEU A 97 2.39 -15.90 2.38
N GLN A 98 1.59 -15.73 3.45
CA GLN A 98 0.89 -14.48 3.73
C GLN A 98 1.86 -13.31 3.93
N GLU A 99 2.92 -13.49 4.71
CA GLU A 99 3.96 -12.47 4.89
C GLU A 99 4.59 -12.05 3.56
N LYS A 100 5.00 -13.02 2.73
CA LYS A 100 5.59 -12.75 1.42
C LYS A 100 4.61 -12.08 0.45
N HIS A 101 3.34 -12.43 0.51
CA HIS A 101 2.26 -11.80 -0.24
C HIS A 101 2.14 -10.31 0.12
N LEU A 102 2.08 -9.98 1.40
CA LEU A 102 1.99 -8.59 1.86
C LEU A 102 3.22 -7.77 1.45
N ILE A 103 4.42 -8.35 1.54
CA ILE A 103 5.67 -7.73 1.05
C ILE A 103 5.59 -7.47 -0.47
N HIS A 104 5.05 -8.42 -1.24
CA HIS A 104 4.85 -8.23 -2.68
C HIS A 104 3.89 -7.08 -2.98
N LEU A 105 2.73 -7.03 -2.33
CA LEU A 105 1.75 -5.96 -2.51
C LEU A 105 2.32 -4.59 -2.14
N GLU A 106 3.04 -4.49 -1.02
CA GLU A 106 3.71 -3.27 -0.60
C GLU A 106 4.74 -2.80 -1.63
N ARG A 107 5.55 -3.73 -2.16
CA ARG A 107 6.51 -3.42 -3.22
C ARG A 107 5.82 -2.88 -4.46
N MET A 108 4.73 -3.52 -4.93
CA MET A 108 3.98 -3.05 -6.09
C MET A 108 3.43 -1.64 -5.88
N ALA A 109 2.98 -1.32 -4.68
CA ALA A 109 2.52 0.02 -4.33
C ALA A 109 3.67 1.05 -4.31
N LYS A 110 4.81 0.73 -3.69
CA LYS A 110 6.00 1.60 -3.63
C LYS A 110 6.59 1.89 -5.01
N GLU A 111 6.59 0.89 -5.89
CA GLU A 111 7.07 1.03 -7.28
C GLU A 111 6.05 1.74 -8.20
N GLY A 112 4.84 2.06 -7.68
CA GLY A 112 3.79 2.78 -8.41
C GLY A 112 2.99 1.93 -9.40
N TYR A 113 3.14 0.60 -9.34
CA TYR A 113 2.38 -0.33 -10.19
C TYR A 113 0.96 -0.56 -9.73
N THR A 114 0.61 -0.23 -8.48
CA THR A 114 -0.76 -0.37 -7.99
C THR A 114 -1.30 0.93 -7.42
N SER A 115 -2.61 1.15 -7.59
CA SER A 115 -3.32 2.35 -7.13
C SER A 115 -4.20 2.07 -5.92
N LEU A 116 -4.71 0.84 -5.78
CA LEU A 116 -5.58 0.41 -4.72
C LEU A 116 -5.39 -1.09 -4.49
N THR A 117 -5.39 -1.50 -3.22
CA THR A 117 -5.30 -2.92 -2.83
C THR A 117 -6.10 -3.10 -1.56
N GLY A 118 -6.86 -4.19 -1.45
CA GLY A 118 -7.58 -4.51 -0.24
C GLY A 118 -8.21 -5.91 -0.25
N PRO A 119 -8.35 -6.54 0.93
CA PRO A 119 -9.08 -7.79 1.07
C PRO A 119 -10.59 -7.55 1.04
N PHE A 120 -11.37 -8.58 0.67
CA PHE A 120 -12.81 -8.63 0.97
C PHE A 120 -13.02 -9.02 2.44
N GLY A 121 -14.09 -8.51 3.04
CA GLY A 121 -14.42 -8.75 4.46
C GLY A 121 -15.27 -9.98 4.71
N ASP A 122 -15.64 -10.72 3.66
CA ASP A 122 -16.40 -11.96 3.71
C ASP A 122 -15.51 -13.19 3.45
N ASP A 123 -16.06 -14.39 3.65
CA ASP A 123 -15.38 -15.66 3.39
C ASP A 123 -15.72 -16.25 2.00
N GLY A 124 -16.10 -15.39 1.03
CA GLY A 124 -16.41 -15.79 -0.34
C GLY A 124 -15.21 -16.32 -1.11
N ASP A 125 -15.43 -16.68 -2.37
CA ASP A 125 -14.37 -17.10 -3.30
C ASP A 125 -13.42 -15.95 -3.63
N LEU A 126 -13.92 -14.72 -3.70
CA LEU A 126 -13.10 -13.52 -3.88
C LEU A 126 -12.41 -13.16 -2.56
N ARG A 127 -11.09 -13.08 -2.57
CA ARG A 127 -10.27 -12.81 -1.39
C ARG A 127 -9.81 -11.36 -1.29
N GLY A 128 -9.69 -10.67 -2.42
CA GLY A 128 -9.27 -9.27 -2.46
C GLY A 128 -9.22 -8.72 -3.86
N ILE A 129 -8.90 -7.43 -3.96
CA ILE A 129 -8.65 -6.76 -5.24
C ILE A 129 -7.29 -6.08 -5.23
N VAL A 130 -6.70 -5.97 -6.42
CA VAL A 130 -5.54 -5.13 -6.71
C VAL A 130 -5.80 -4.37 -7.99
N VAL A 131 -5.77 -3.04 -7.95
CA VAL A 131 -5.93 -2.19 -9.14
C VAL A 131 -4.54 -1.81 -9.65
N TYR A 132 -4.13 -2.44 -10.76
CA TYR A 132 -2.84 -2.17 -11.39
C TYR A 132 -2.88 -0.93 -12.26
N ASN A 133 -1.88 -0.07 -12.08
CA ASN A 133 -1.58 1.11 -12.89
C ASN A 133 -0.42 0.77 -13.83
N THR A 134 -0.73 0.01 -14.87
CA THR A 134 0.25 -0.43 -15.88
C THR A 134 -0.21 -0.04 -17.29
N PRO A 135 0.70 0.12 -18.26
CA PRO A 135 0.32 0.53 -19.61
C PRO A 135 -0.48 -0.53 -20.38
N ASN A 136 -0.37 -1.81 -20.02
CA ASN A 136 -1.05 -2.89 -20.72
C ASN A 136 -1.36 -4.09 -19.83
N LEU A 137 -2.29 -4.92 -20.26
CA LEU A 137 -2.74 -6.14 -19.57
C LEU A 137 -1.59 -7.12 -19.31
N LYS A 138 -0.68 -7.32 -20.27
CA LYS A 138 0.43 -8.26 -20.15
C LYS A 138 1.33 -7.93 -18.96
N MET A 139 1.58 -6.64 -18.74
CA MET A 139 2.39 -6.19 -17.59
C MET A 139 1.65 -6.42 -16.28
N ALA A 140 0.34 -6.08 -16.20
CA ALA A 140 -0.47 -6.34 -15.02
C ALA A 140 -0.51 -7.82 -14.66
N ASP A 141 -0.76 -8.68 -15.65
CA ASP A 141 -0.76 -10.13 -15.51
C ASP A 141 0.59 -10.66 -15.00
N SER A 142 1.69 -10.22 -15.63
CA SER A 142 3.03 -10.63 -15.22
C SER A 142 3.33 -10.25 -13.76
N LEU A 143 2.97 -9.03 -13.34
CA LEU A 143 3.20 -8.57 -11.98
C LEU A 143 2.31 -9.29 -10.96
N ALA A 144 1.03 -9.52 -11.27
CA ALA A 144 0.11 -10.27 -10.42
C ALA A 144 0.57 -11.71 -10.20
N ASN A 145 1.09 -12.37 -11.25
CA ASN A 145 1.61 -13.74 -11.17
C ASN A 145 2.98 -13.84 -10.48
N LEU A 146 3.64 -12.73 -10.14
CA LEU A 146 4.83 -12.74 -9.28
C LEU A 146 4.51 -12.94 -7.80
N ASP A 147 3.24 -12.77 -7.40
CA ASP A 147 2.79 -12.96 -6.03
C ASP A 147 3.09 -14.39 -5.54
N PRO A 148 3.75 -14.54 -4.37
CA PRO A 148 4.04 -15.87 -3.82
C PRO A 148 2.82 -16.74 -3.53
N MET A 149 1.67 -16.16 -3.16
CA MET A 149 0.43 -16.92 -2.98
C MET A 149 -0.18 -17.40 -4.29
N VAL A 150 -0.05 -16.61 -5.36
CA VAL A 150 -0.47 -17.02 -6.70
C VAL A 150 0.45 -18.13 -7.21
N LYS A 151 1.77 -17.97 -7.06
CA LYS A 151 2.74 -19.02 -7.43
C LYS A 151 2.54 -20.34 -6.70
N ALA A 152 2.10 -20.28 -5.45
CA ALA A 152 1.81 -21.47 -4.64
C ALA A 152 0.43 -22.08 -4.94
N GLY A 153 -0.33 -21.54 -5.90
CA GLY A 153 -1.69 -21.99 -6.23
C GLY A 153 -2.73 -21.76 -5.14
N ARG A 154 -2.37 -21.01 -4.06
CA ARG A 154 -3.28 -20.66 -2.96
C ARG A 154 -4.22 -19.51 -3.33
N LEU A 155 -3.80 -18.65 -4.27
CA LEU A 155 -4.62 -17.65 -4.95
C LEU A 155 -4.60 -17.88 -6.45
N GLU A 156 -5.69 -17.56 -7.11
CA GLU A 156 -5.82 -17.43 -8.56
C GLU A 156 -6.12 -15.98 -8.90
N VAL A 157 -5.69 -15.54 -10.09
CA VAL A 157 -5.93 -14.17 -10.57
C VAL A 157 -6.96 -14.18 -11.69
N GLU A 158 -7.89 -13.21 -11.63
CA GLU A 158 -8.81 -12.88 -12.71
C GLU A 158 -8.68 -11.38 -12.99
N ILE A 159 -8.38 -10.99 -14.24
CA ILE A 159 -8.00 -9.63 -14.59
C ILE A 159 -8.98 -9.03 -15.58
N HIS A 160 -9.47 -7.81 -15.27
CA HIS A 160 -10.36 -7.05 -16.13
C HIS A 160 -9.81 -5.65 -16.42
N PRO A 161 -9.81 -5.21 -17.69
CA PRO A 161 -9.62 -3.80 -18.02
C PRO A 161 -10.73 -2.95 -17.36
N TRP A 162 -10.36 -1.88 -16.69
CA TRP A 162 -11.30 -1.03 -15.97
C TRP A 162 -10.99 0.45 -16.18
N TRP A 163 -12.00 1.21 -16.61
CA TRP A 163 -11.87 2.64 -16.85
C TRP A 163 -12.34 3.44 -15.66
N THR A 164 -11.52 4.40 -15.23
CA THR A 164 -11.90 5.35 -14.18
C THR A 164 -11.17 6.69 -14.36
N ALA A 165 -11.69 7.71 -13.67
CA ALA A 165 -11.03 9.02 -13.62
C ALA A 165 -9.71 8.92 -12.86
N LYS A 166 -8.62 9.40 -13.46
CA LYS A 166 -7.31 9.44 -12.82
C LYS A 166 -7.28 10.49 -11.70
N GLY A 167 -6.83 10.06 -10.52
CA GLY A 167 -6.79 10.90 -9.33
C GLY A 167 -8.06 10.87 -8.48
N GLY A 168 -9.03 10.00 -8.82
CA GLY A 168 -10.16 9.71 -7.94
C GLY A 168 -9.68 9.06 -6.63
N THR A 169 -10.30 9.45 -5.52
CA THR A 169 -9.97 8.96 -4.17
C THR A 169 -11.22 8.39 -3.50
N LEU A 170 -11.01 7.38 -2.67
CA LEU A 170 -12.04 6.94 -1.73
C LEU A 170 -12.22 8.02 -0.65
N LYS A 171 -13.46 8.24 -0.23
CA LYS A 171 -13.83 9.20 0.82
C LYS A 171 -14.29 8.47 2.06
#